data_aeac20367c9360006f44bcd3d0d1b02c
#
_entry.id   aeac20367c9360006f44bcd3d0d1b02c
#
_cell.length_a   1.000
_cell.length_b   1.000
_cell.length_c   1.000
_cell.angle_alpha   90.00
_cell.angle_beta   90.00
_cell.angle_gamma   90.00
#
_symmetry.space_group_name_H-M   'P 1'
#
loop_
_entity.id
_entity.type
_entity.pdbx_description
1 polymer ?
#
loop_
_entity_poly.entity_id
_entity_poly.type
_entity_poly.pdbx_seq_one_letter_code
_entity_poly.pdbx_strand_id
1 'polypeptide(L)'
;YGTAIGIKSGYTARSKSCLACSALPPANKFGEEVLAIILGAENTKQMKYVFYDAITLLDFTFNNYEALSGKKPEQQNSEAEKSITTVGKLCEILNAELRNAADVPITSFAFGKQKIKPGCAYFAADKETAVTAFEKGAAVVITTQPIEKIPNIVVANLDTALSRTAVFIKSALGMWTVAVMDSPEKINPLSMIEQMLSCRMETVHSISVTNNYNSMLHAMFASTPKTEAAVINVSCVNGGNVERVSQTANFDVAILTSTVVSKNPRELTKPELIEEKLKVCGGMNESGAVIINIDDKNLAGIFTIPQDIITIGVDNRMADYFADNIELSHNKISFDIIHGADNYHIELYSDDKHSVYQALATFALGEIMGIPPKQIIPAIEKYRPSTGLTTVRNERGIYVISDFENEAVESVGAALKELCTMPLPPDSRRIAVLSEVGDGDEHELEIYRKVGNIVNKASVDITVCYGETAAELMKTADLKSKFVIKLNTRQALTEFLKLNLRDNDAVLFKGSTVTELDEIMTDVT
;
A
#
# COMPACT_ATOMS: atom_id res chain seq x y z
N TYR A 1 8.27 -18.27 5.99
CA TYR A 1 7.00 -18.76 6.54
C TYR A 1 6.83 -18.20 7.95
N GLY A 2 5.90 -17.27 8.14
CA GLY A 2 5.78 -16.47 9.38
C GLY A 2 5.47 -17.26 10.66
N THR A 3 5.04 -18.52 10.53
CA THR A 3 4.76 -19.42 11.66
C THR A 3 5.81 -20.53 11.84
N ALA A 4 6.92 -20.46 11.12
CA ALA A 4 8.03 -21.40 11.30
C ALA A 4 8.70 -21.18 12.67
N ILE A 5 8.81 -22.24 13.47
CA ILE A 5 9.36 -22.22 14.82
C ILE A 5 10.70 -22.94 14.96
N GLY A 6 11.13 -23.63 13.92
CA GLY A 6 12.43 -24.29 13.89
C GLY A 6 12.82 -24.68 12.48
N ILE A 7 14.07 -24.40 12.10
CA ILE A 7 14.61 -24.74 10.79
C ILE A 7 16.01 -25.32 10.94
N LYS A 8 16.25 -26.43 10.25
CA LYS A 8 17.59 -27.00 10.08
C LYS A 8 17.78 -27.37 8.62
N SER A 9 18.74 -26.75 7.98
CA SER A 9 19.08 -27.00 6.58
C SER A 9 20.46 -27.61 6.43
N GLY A 10 20.71 -28.29 5.34
CA GLY A 10 22.00 -28.88 5.01
C GLY A 10 22.11 -29.26 3.54
N TYR A 11 23.32 -29.22 3.02
CA TYR A 11 23.65 -29.65 1.66
C TYR A 11 24.91 -30.49 1.64
N THR A 12 24.87 -31.57 0.87
CA THR A 12 26.06 -32.30 0.43
C THR A 12 25.91 -32.68 -1.04
N ALA A 13 27.01 -32.87 -1.75
CA ALA A 13 26.97 -33.27 -3.16
C ALA A 13 26.17 -34.57 -3.38
N ARG A 14 26.11 -35.46 -2.37
CA ARG A 14 25.39 -36.75 -2.42
C ARG A 14 23.93 -36.63 -1.98
N SER A 15 23.64 -35.86 -0.91
CA SER A 15 22.29 -35.74 -0.36
C SER A 15 21.49 -34.58 -0.96
N LYS A 16 22.14 -33.76 -1.81
CA LYS A 16 21.52 -32.51 -2.34
C LYS A 16 21.09 -31.56 -1.21
N SER A 17 20.16 -30.63 -1.50
CA SER A 17 19.59 -29.75 -0.49
C SER A 17 18.57 -30.50 0.37
N CYS A 18 18.74 -30.42 1.68
CA CYS A 18 17.84 -31.03 2.65
C CYS A 18 17.36 -29.94 3.65
N LEU A 19 16.12 -30.01 4.05
CA LEU A 19 15.51 -29.10 5.02
C LEU A 19 14.64 -29.89 5.99
N ALA A 20 14.76 -29.63 7.27
CA ALA A 20 13.78 -29.99 8.27
C ALA A 20 13.28 -28.71 8.92
N CYS A 21 12.00 -28.47 8.89
CA CYS A 21 11.38 -27.31 9.51
C CYS A 21 10.10 -27.71 10.24
N SER A 22 9.79 -27.00 11.31
CA SER A 22 8.50 -27.11 11.97
C SER A 22 7.77 -25.77 11.91
N ALA A 23 6.46 -25.83 11.81
CA ALA A 23 5.61 -24.66 11.77
C ALA A 23 4.30 -24.91 12.53
N LEU A 24 3.82 -23.87 13.19
CA LEU A 24 2.45 -23.78 13.68
C LEU A 24 1.50 -23.42 12.54
N PRO A 25 0.21 -23.77 12.64
CA PRO A 25 -0.76 -23.30 11.67
C PRO A 25 -0.80 -21.77 11.62
N PRO A 26 -0.95 -21.17 10.42
CA PRO A 26 -1.27 -19.76 10.30
C PRO A 26 -2.51 -19.37 11.10
N ALA A 27 -2.63 -18.10 11.50
CA ALA A 27 -3.74 -17.61 12.34
C ALA A 27 -5.15 -17.90 11.77
N ASN A 28 -5.27 -18.05 10.45
CA ASN A 28 -6.49 -18.39 9.74
C ASN A 28 -6.70 -19.90 9.47
N LYS A 29 -5.79 -20.75 9.97
CA LYS A 29 -5.87 -22.21 9.83
C LYS A 29 -5.90 -22.86 11.20
N PHE A 30 -6.53 -24.01 11.29
CA PHE A 30 -6.45 -24.83 12.48
C PHE A 30 -5.47 -25.99 12.26
N GLY A 31 -4.95 -26.55 13.34
CA GLY A 31 -4.06 -27.69 13.30
C GLY A 31 -3.08 -27.67 14.46
N GLU A 32 -2.24 -28.68 14.49
CA GLU A 32 -1.12 -28.82 15.43
C GLU A 32 0.18 -28.40 14.73
N GLU A 33 1.26 -28.30 15.49
CA GLU A 33 2.59 -28.12 14.93
C GLU A 33 2.89 -29.22 13.91
N VAL A 34 3.35 -28.82 12.73
CA VAL A 34 3.70 -29.72 11.64
C VAL A 34 5.21 -29.70 11.43
N LEU A 35 5.82 -30.87 11.36
CA LEU A 35 7.21 -31.05 10.96
C LEU A 35 7.26 -31.45 9.48
N ALA A 36 7.88 -30.59 8.66
CA ALA A 36 8.18 -30.91 7.27
C ALA A 36 9.65 -31.27 7.09
N ILE A 37 9.91 -32.38 6.41
CA ILE A 37 11.26 -32.87 6.10
C ILE A 37 11.38 -33.03 4.60
N ILE A 38 12.25 -32.27 3.97
CA ILE A 38 12.57 -32.33 2.55
C ILE A 38 13.96 -32.94 2.39
N LEU A 39 14.08 -33.97 1.58
CA LEU A 39 15.35 -34.66 1.33
C LEU A 39 15.63 -34.68 -0.17
N GLY A 40 16.86 -34.33 -0.55
CA GLY A 40 17.33 -34.49 -1.92
C GLY A 40 16.71 -33.56 -2.94
N ALA A 41 16.22 -32.36 -2.53
CA ALA A 41 15.72 -31.39 -3.47
C ALA A 41 16.77 -31.02 -4.52
N GLU A 42 16.39 -31.14 -5.79
CA GLU A 42 17.30 -30.82 -6.89
C GLU A 42 17.47 -29.29 -6.94
N ASN A 43 18.48 -28.80 -6.38
CA ASN A 43 19.28 -27.69 -6.93
C ASN A 43 20.45 -27.31 -6.00
N THR A 44 21.39 -27.03 -6.62
CA THR A 44 22.77 -26.79 -6.52
C THR A 44 23.15 -25.68 -5.55
N LYS A 45 23.42 -25.11 -4.93
CA LYS A 45 24.10 -24.05 -4.15
C LYS A 45 23.18 -23.00 -3.52
N GLN A 46 22.00 -22.81 -4.10
CA GLN A 46 21.00 -21.96 -3.48
C GLN A 46 19.92 -22.85 -2.87
N MET A 47 19.77 -22.83 -1.57
CA MET A 47 18.78 -23.63 -0.84
C MET A 47 17.31 -23.20 -1.08
N LYS A 48 17.09 -22.23 -1.95
CA LYS A 48 15.83 -21.58 -2.28
C LYS A 48 14.70 -22.57 -2.59
N TYR A 49 14.95 -23.57 -3.43
CA TYR A 49 13.90 -24.51 -3.85
C TYR A 49 13.45 -25.44 -2.73
N VAL A 50 14.35 -25.83 -1.84
CA VAL A 50 13.99 -26.67 -0.69
C VAL A 50 13.09 -25.90 0.30
N PHE A 51 13.22 -24.58 0.38
CA PHE A 51 12.31 -23.75 1.16
C PHE A 51 10.93 -23.62 0.49
N TYR A 52 10.87 -23.50 -0.84
CA TYR A 52 9.58 -23.50 -1.57
C TYR A 52 8.85 -24.83 -1.44
N ASP A 53 9.55 -25.94 -1.54
CA ASP A 53 8.98 -27.26 -1.33
C ASP A 53 8.42 -27.39 0.09
N ALA A 54 9.13 -26.86 1.08
CA ALA A 54 8.69 -26.88 2.47
C ALA A 54 7.44 -26.01 2.68
N ILE A 55 7.41 -24.80 2.15
CA ILE A 55 6.25 -23.91 2.21
C ILE A 55 5.04 -24.55 1.53
N THR A 56 5.24 -25.13 0.35
CA THR A 56 4.18 -25.80 -0.39
C THR A 56 3.60 -27.00 0.39
N LEU A 57 4.46 -27.76 1.04
CA LEU A 57 4.06 -28.91 1.84
C LEU A 57 3.32 -28.48 3.11
N LEU A 58 3.80 -27.44 3.80
CA LEU A 58 3.15 -26.89 4.97
C LEU A 58 1.78 -26.28 4.62
N ASP A 59 1.69 -25.51 3.56
CA ASP A 59 0.43 -24.94 3.06
C ASP A 59 -0.56 -26.04 2.69
N PHE A 60 -0.11 -27.08 1.97
CA PHE A 60 -0.94 -28.22 1.66
C PHE A 60 -1.44 -28.92 2.94
N THR A 61 -0.56 -29.12 3.91
CA THR A 61 -0.89 -29.81 5.17
C THR A 61 -1.92 -29.01 5.97
N PHE A 62 -1.71 -27.71 6.18
CA PHE A 62 -2.65 -26.88 6.92
C PHE A 62 -3.97 -26.64 6.19
N ASN A 63 -3.97 -26.62 4.86
CA ASN A 63 -5.20 -26.52 4.06
C ASN A 63 -6.03 -27.82 4.07
N ASN A 64 -5.40 -28.95 4.33
CA ASN A 64 -6.03 -30.27 4.31
C ASN A 64 -5.94 -30.98 5.66
N TYR A 65 -5.71 -30.25 6.75
CA TYR A 65 -5.40 -30.82 8.06
C TYR A 65 -6.48 -31.80 8.55
N GLU A 66 -7.76 -31.45 8.40
CA GLU A 66 -8.89 -32.31 8.77
C GLU A 66 -8.86 -33.64 8.00
N ALA A 67 -8.65 -33.59 6.69
CA ALA A 67 -8.59 -34.79 5.86
C ALA A 67 -7.37 -35.67 6.16
N LEU A 68 -6.23 -35.05 6.48
CA LEU A 68 -4.97 -35.76 6.76
C LEU A 68 -4.90 -36.29 8.18
N SER A 69 -5.41 -35.58 9.16
CA SER A 69 -5.34 -35.93 10.58
C SER A 69 -6.56 -36.70 11.08
N GLY A 70 -7.67 -36.65 10.36
CA GLY A 70 -8.98 -37.15 10.84
C GLY A 70 -9.58 -36.36 12.01
N LYS A 71 -8.93 -35.28 12.43
CA LYS A 71 -9.39 -34.40 13.51
C LYS A 71 -10.27 -33.31 12.92
N LYS A 72 -11.48 -33.16 13.44
CA LYS A 72 -12.32 -31.99 13.14
C LYS A 72 -11.83 -30.80 13.95
N PRO A 73 -12.03 -29.55 13.43
CA PRO A 73 -11.79 -28.35 14.22
C PRO A 73 -12.60 -28.46 15.52
N GLU A 74 -11.93 -28.38 16.67
CA GLU A 74 -12.66 -27.98 17.87
C GLU A 74 -13.34 -26.65 17.53
N GLN A 75 -14.64 -26.53 17.79
CA GLN A 75 -15.34 -25.26 17.61
C GLN A 75 -14.66 -24.23 18.53
N GLN A 76 -13.62 -23.60 18.01
CA GLN A 76 -13.08 -22.39 18.62
C GLN A 76 -14.19 -21.37 18.62
N ASN A 77 -14.45 -20.80 19.78
CA ASN A 77 -15.48 -19.77 19.98
C ASN A 77 -15.44 -18.78 18.81
N SER A 78 -16.57 -18.62 18.12
CA SER A 78 -16.71 -17.77 16.93
C SER A 78 -16.35 -16.29 17.16
N GLU A 79 -16.11 -15.89 18.40
CA GLU A 79 -15.64 -14.55 18.81
C GLU A 79 -14.09 -14.44 18.80
N ALA A 80 -13.35 -15.53 19.07
CA ALA A 80 -11.88 -15.51 19.05
C ALA A 80 -11.34 -15.37 17.62
N GLU A 81 -12.03 -15.88 16.60
CA GLU A 81 -11.66 -15.71 15.19
C GLU A 81 -11.82 -14.27 14.68
N LYS A 82 -12.48 -13.39 15.44
CA LYS A 82 -12.77 -12.00 15.05
C LYS A 82 -11.91 -10.98 15.78
N SER A 83 -11.06 -11.38 16.71
CA SER A 83 -10.30 -10.46 17.55
C SER A 83 -8.79 -10.60 17.34
N ILE A 84 -8.09 -9.46 17.36
CA ILE A 84 -6.62 -9.43 17.30
C ILE A 84 -6.04 -9.66 18.71
N THR A 85 -6.73 -9.19 19.76
CA THR A 85 -6.30 -9.30 21.15
C THR A 85 -7.48 -9.05 22.10
N THR A 86 -7.21 -9.00 23.41
CA THR A 86 -8.17 -8.56 24.44
C THR A 86 -7.71 -7.26 25.10
N VAL A 87 -8.64 -6.60 25.80
CA VAL A 87 -8.37 -5.36 26.55
C VAL A 87 -7.29 -5.57 27.61
N GLY A 88 -7.36 -6.69 28.34
CA GLY A 88 -6.36 -7.02 29.37
C GLY A 88 -4.98 -7.24 28.76
N LYS A 89 -4.90 -7.99 27.65
CA LYS A 89 -3.63 -8.23 26.98
C LYS A 89 -3.02 -6.95 26.39
N LEU A 90 -3.87 -6.08 25.80
CA LEU A 90 -3.41 -4.77 25.33
C LEU A 90 -2.86 -3.92 26.48
N CYS A 91 -3.53 -3.92 27.62
CA CYS A 91 -3.06 -3.20 28.82
C CYS A 91 -1.67 -3.68 29.28
N GLU A 92 -1.43 -4.99 29.29
CA GLU A 92 -0.11 -5.58 29.59
C GLU A 92 0.97 -5.10 28.58
N ILE A 93 0.67 -5.18 27.28
CA ILE A 93 1.59 -4.76 26.19
C ILE A 93 1.98 -3.29 26.34
N LEU A 94 1.01 -2.45 26.68
CA LEU A 94 1.23 -1.02 26.87
C LEU A 94 1.92 -0.69 28.20
N ASN A 95 2.02 -1.66 29.13
CA ASN A 95 2.47 -1.48 30.50
C ASN A 95 1.70 -0.32 31.17
N ALA A 96 0.39 -0.43 31.16
CA ALA A 96 -0.55 0.65 31.50
C ALA A 96 -1.53 0.23 32.59
N GLU A 97 -2.32 1.18 33.08
CA GLU A 97 -3.36 0.97 34.07
C GLU A 97 -4.73 0.80 33.39
N LEU A 98 -5.41 -0.31 33.68
CA LEU A 98 -6.76 -0.58 33.20
C LEU A 98 -7.80 -0.05 34.21
N ARG A 99 -8.76 0.73 33.73
CA ARG A 99 -9.84 1.29 34.56
C ARG A 99 -11.22 1.06 33.93
N ASN A 100 -12.18 0.71 34.76
CA ASN A 100 -13.60 0.56 34.40
C ASN A 100 -13.86 -0.40 33.21
N ALA A 101 -12.99 -1.38 32.96
CA ALA A 101 -13.10 -2.27 31.82
C ALA A 101 -13.11 -3.73 32.26
N ALA A 102 -13.92 -4.54 31.58
CA ALA A 102 -13.77 -5.98 31.54
C ALA A 102 -12.76 -6.40 30.48
N ASP A 103 -12.20 -7.60 30.61
CA ASP A 103 -11.33 -8.17 29.58
C ASP A 103 -12.18 -8.71 28.43
N VAL A 104 -12.45 -7.86 27.46
CA VAL A 104 -13.25 -8.18 26.26
C VAL A 104 -12.37 -8.21 25.00
N PRO A 105 -12.80 -8.92 23.95
CA PRO A 105 -12.07 -8.96 22.67
C PRO A 105 -11.97 -7.59 22.02
N ILE A 106 -10.80 -7.30 21.41
CA ILE A 106 -10.54 -6.15 20.55
C ILE A 106 -10.52 -6.62 19.10
N THR A 107 -11.42 -6.06 18.30
CA THR A 107 -11.62 -6.46 16.89
C THR A 107 -10.83 -5.58 15.90
N SER A 108 -10.47 -4.37 16.32
CA SER A 108 -9.75 -3.40 15.49
C SER A 108 -9.13 -2.29 16.35
N PHE A 109 -8.30 -1.48 15.74
CA PHE A 109 -7.68 -0.31 16.37
C PHE A 109 -8.03 0.94 15.57
N ALA A 110 -8.11 2.09 16.22
CA ALA A 110 -8.36 3.36 15.54
C ALA A 110 -7.80 4.55 16.34
N PHE A 111 -7.45 5.62 15.65
CA PHE A 111 -7.06 6.91 16.21
C PHE A 111 -7.40 8.06 15.24
N GLY A 112 -7.40 9.29 15.74
CA GLY A 112 -7.65 10.50 14.94
C GLY A 112 -9.03 10.46 14.27
N LYS A 113 -9.08 10.64 12.94
CA LYS A 113 -10.33 10.66 12.17
C LYS A 113 -10.79 9.29 11.66
N GLN A 114 -10.11 8.20 12.02
CA GLN A 114 -10.50 6.87 11.58
C GLN A 114 -11.91 6.49 12.07
N LYS A 115 -12.61 5.73 11.23
CA LYS A 115 -13.95 5.25 11.55
C LYS A 115 -13.92 4.29 12.74
N ILE A 116 -14.67 4.62 13.78
CA ILE A 116 -14.81 3.79 14.97
C ILE A 116 -15.77 2.64 14.64
N LYS A 117 -15.27 1.41 14.79
CA LYS A 117 -16.07 0.19 14.64
C LYS A 117 -16.42 -0.36 16.03
N PRO A 118 -17.56 -1.04 16.20
CA PRO A 118 -17.88 -1.71 17.47
C PRO A 118 -16.76 -2.70 17.85
N GLY A 119 -16.36 -2.67 19.13
CA GLY A 119 -15.29 -3.53 19.64
C GLY A 119 -13.86 -3.05 19.35
N CYS A 120 -13.66 -1.84 18.80
CA CYS A 120 -12.33 -1.30 18.58
C CYS A 120 -11.68 -0.76 19.87
N ALA A 121 -10.34 -0.73 19.91
CA ALA A 121 -9.56 0.05 20.86
C ALA A 121 -9.23 1.40 20.22
N TYR A 122 -9.68 2.50 20.81
CA TYR A 122 -9.52 3.84 20.26
C TYR A 122 -8.53 4.68 21.04
N PHE A 123 -7.53 5.26 20.35
CA PHE A 123 -6.52 6.16 20.94
C PHE A 123 -7.03 7.59 20.89
N ALA A 124 -7.43 8.12 22.05
CA ALA A 124 -8.03 9.44 22.16
C ALA A 124 -7.02 10.50 22.64
N ALA A 125 -6.91 11.59 21.88
CA ALA A 125 -6.04 12.71 22.23
C ALA A 125 -6.56 13.52 23.43
N ASP A 126 -7.89 13.56 23.61
CA ASP A 126 -8.55 14.32 24.65
C ASP A 126 -9.79 13.58 25.18
N LYS A 127 -10.41 14.15 26.22
CA LYS A 127 -11.57 13.56 26.89
C LYS A 127 -12.82 13.54 25.99
N GLU A 128 -13.00 14.54 25.15
CA GLU A 128 -14.19 14.66 24.31
C GLU A 128 -14.20 13.57 23.25
N THR A 129 -13.06 13.40 22.57
CA THR A 129 -12.87 12.32 21.57
C THR A 129 -12.99 10.94 22.21
N ALA A 130 -12.53 10.75 23.45
CA ALA A 130 -12.67 9.48 24.17
C ALA A 130 -14.12 9.13 24.47
N VAL A 131 -14.91 10.09 24.96
CA VAL A 131 -16.33 9.89 25.23
C VAL A 131 -17.08 9.58 23.93
N THR A 132 -16.85 10.35 22.90
CA THR A 132 -17.45 10.13 21.58
C THR A 132 -17.09 8.76 21.00
N ALA A 133 -15.85 8.31 21.18
CA ALA A 133 -15.42 6.99 20.71
C ALA A 133 -16.16 5.86 21.44
N PHE A 134 -16.31 5.99 22.75
CA PHE A 134 -17.06 5.00 23.56
C PHE A 134 -18.55 4.96 23.17
N GLU A 135 -19.17 6.11 22.97
CA GLU A 135 -20.58 6.20 22.52
C GLU A 135 -20.79 5.57 21.14
N LYS A 136 -19.77 5.60 20.28
CA LYS A 136 -19.78 4.93 18.97
C LYS A 136 -19.43 3.45 19.02
N GLY A 137 -19.22 2.87 20.21
CA GLY A 137 -19.05 1.43 20.41
C GLY A 137 -17.60 0.96 20.53
N ALA A 138 -16.65 1.84 20.84
CA ALA A 138 -15.29 1.39 21.19
C ALA A 138 -15.35 0.51 22.46
N ALA A 139 -14.63 -0.62 22.43
CA ALA A 139 -14.54 -1.53 23.59
C ALA A 139 -13.74 -0.90 24.74
N VAL A 140 -12.72 -0.14 24.39
CA VAL A 140 -11.86 0.57 25.33
C VAL A 140 -11.27 1.81 24.65
N VAL A 141 -11.02 2.87 25.43
CA VAL A 141 -10.29 4.05 24.96
C VAL A 141 -8.91 4.10 25.62
N ILE A 142 -7.89 4.46 24.85
CA ILE A 142 -6.53 4.63 25.34
C ILE A 142 -6.29 6.13 25.50
N THR A 143 -5.92 6.57 26.71
CA THR A 143 -5.81 7.99 27.09
C THR A 143 -4.59 8.25 27.96
N THR A 144 -4.17 9.49 28.05
CA THR A 144 -3.07 9.89 28.97
C THR A 144 -3.57 10.27 30.36
N GLN A 145 -4.87 10.46 30.54
CA GLN A 145 -5.50 10.77 31.82
C GLN A 145 -6.71 9.88 32.06
N PRO A 146 -6.96 9.46 33.30
CA PRO A 146 -8.09 8.60 33.63
C PRO A 146 -9.42 9.32 33.33
N ILE A 147 -10.36 8.55 32.76
CA ILE A 147 -11.72 9.04 32.50
C ILE A 147 -12.71 8.19 33.35
N GLU A 148 -13.51 8.87 34.17
CA GLU A 148 -14.50 8.20 34.96
C GLU A 148 -15.65 7.63 34.12
N LYS A 149 -16.20 6.50 34.53
CA LYS A 149 -17.40 5.84 33.98
C LYS A 149 -17.28 5.23 32.59
N ILE A 150 -16.14 5.33 31.91
CA ILE A 150 -15.92 4.63 30.65
C ILE A 150 -14.70 3.70 30.74
N PRO A 151 -14.69 2.58 29.99
CA PRO A 151 -13.55 1.69 29.90
C PRO A 151 -12.33 2.41 29.34
N ASN A 152 -11.23 2.51 30.10
CA ASN A 152 -10.04 3.17 29.60
C ASN A 152 -8.74 2.52 30.08
N ILE A 153 -7.74 2.56 29.20
CA ILE A 153 -6.34 2.22 29.47
C ILE A 153 -5.56 3.53 29.58
N VAL A 154 -4.97 3.77 30.74
CA VAL A 154 -4.21 5.01 30.99
C VAL A 154 -2.74 4.77 30.72
N VAL A 155 -2.21 5.48 29.73
CA VAL A 155 -0.81 5.39 29.28
C VAL A 155 -0.04 6.67 29.59
N ALA A 156 1.26 6.56 29.79
CA ALA A 156 2.11 7.73 30.04
C ALA A 156 2.25 8.63 28.80
N ASN A 157 2.28 8.03 27.61
CA ASN A 157 2.44 8.74 26.34
C ASN A 157 1.67 8.01 25.23
N LEU A 158 0.79 8.73 24.53
CA LEU A 158 -0.09 8.17 23.51
C LEU A 158 0.69 7.72 22.28
N ASP A 159 1.70 8.46 21.88
CA ASP A 159 2.53 8.18 20.71
C ASP A 159 3.36 6.88 20.90
N THR A 160 3.91 6.69 22.11
CA THR A 160 4.58 5.44 22.47
C THR A 160 3.59 4.26 22.48
N ALA A 161 2.36 4.49 22.94
CA ALA A 161 1.32 3.48 22.94
C ALA A 161 0.91 3.07 21.51
N LEU A 162 0.78 4.04 20.59
CA LEU A 162 0.53 3.79 19.17
C LEU A 162 1.64 2.91 18.55
N SER A 163 2.92 3.29 18.76
CA SER A 163 4.06 2.51 18.27
C SER A 163 4.06 1.08 18.80
N ARG A 164 3.90 0.89 20.12
CA ARG A 164 3.88 -0.44 20.74
C ARG A 164 2.74 -1.31 20.22
N THR A 165 1.57 -0.70 19.98
CA THR A 165 0.42 -1.41 19.40
C THR A 165 0.70 -1.84 17.97
N ALA A 166 1.33 -1.02 17.14
CA ALA A 166 1.70 -1.39 15.78
C ALA A 166 2.70 -2.56 15.76
N VAL A 167 3.75 -2.49 16.59
CA VAL A 167 4.72 -3.61 16.77
C VAL A 167 4.00 -4.90 17.21
N PHE A 168 3.07 -4.76 18.15
CA PHE A 168 2.29 -5.90 18.63
C PHE A 168 1.41 -6.51 17.52
N ILE A 169 0.71 -5.68 16.73
CA ILE A 169 -0.13 -6.17 15.63
C ILE A 169 0.70 -7.00 14.65
N LYS A 170 1.88 -6.51 14.22
CA LYS A 170 2.79 -7.27 13.36
C LYS A 170 3.13 -8.63 13.96
N SER A 171 3.56 -8.63 15.21
CA SER A 171 3.99 -9.86 15.91
C SER A 171 2.82 -10.83 16.12
N ALA A 172 1.65 -10.33 16.53
CA ALA A 172 0.47 -11.16 16.80
C ALA A 172 -0.09 -11.82 15.55
N LEU A 173 -0.04 -11.13 14.41
CA LEU A 173 -0.52 -11.65 13.12
C LEU A 173 0.56 -12.44 12.36
N GLY A 174 1.83 -12.29 12.72
CA GLY A 174 2.94 -12.88 11.97
C GLY A 174 3.01 -12.37 10.52
N MET A 175 2.53 -11.15 10.28
CA MET A 175 2.41 -10.60 8.93
C MET A 175 3.73 -10.09 8.38
N TRP A 176 3.90 -10.19 7.08
CA TRP A 176 4.97 -9.53 6.36
C TRP A 176 4.81 -8.02 6.38
N THR A 177 5.92 -7.30 6.49
CA THR A 177 5.95 -5.84 6.36
C THR A 177 6.94 -5.42 5.30
N VAL A 178 6.45 -4.71 4.29
CA VAL A 178 7.21 -4.31 3.11
C VAL A 178 7.26 -2.79 3.03
N ALA A 179 8.47 -2.23 2.99
CA ALA A 179 8.69 -0.82 2.70
C ALA A 179 8.92 -0.63 1.19
N VAL A 180 8.12 0.22 0.56
CA VAL A 180 8.40 0.71 -0.79
C VAL A 180 8.89 2.14 -0.66
N MET A 181 10.18 2.36 -0.95
CA MET A 181 10.77 3.69 -0.82
C MET A 181 10.32 4.59 -1.95
N ASP A 182 10.06 5.86 -1.61
CA ASP A 182 9.61 6.87 -2.56
C ASP A 182 10.50 6.93 -3.83
N SER A 183 9.86 6.90 -4.97
CA SER A 183 10.50 6.93 -6.29
C SER A 183 9.52 7.50 -7.32
N PRO A 184 9.99 7.95 -8.52
CA PRO A 184 9.11 8.38 -9.59
C PRO A 184 8.04 7.32 -9.90
N GLU A 185 6.80 7.74 -10.16
CA GLU A 185 5.64 6.85 -10.41
C GLU A 185 5.95 5.74 -11.43
N LYS A 186 6.70 6.07 -12.48
CA LYS A 186 7.05 5.12 -13.54
C LYS A 186 7.89 3.92 -13.11
N ILE A 187 8.63 4.04 -12.01
CA ILE A 187 9.48 2.97 -11.45
C ILE A 187 9.11 2.60 -10.02
N ASN A 188 8.02 3.16 -9.49
CA ASN A 188 7.48 2.78 -8.18
C ASN A 188 6.64 1.50 -8.31
N PRO A 189 7.04 0.39 -7.68
CA PRO A 189 6.36 -0.90 -7.84
C PRO A 189 5.11 -1.05 -6.94
N LEU A 190 4.75 -0.05 -6.14
CA LEU A 190 3.74 -0.17 -5.08
C LEU A 190 2.44 -0.83 -5.57
N SER A 191 1.80 -0.23 -6.59
CA SER A 191 0.50 -0.74 -7.07
C SER A 191 0.59 -2.13 -7.71
N MET A 192 1.72 -2.46 -8.36
CA MET A 192 1.93 -3.79 -8.92
C MET A 192 2.14 -4.83 -7.81
N ILE A 193 2.83 -4.45 -6.72
CA ILE A 193 3.01 -5.27 -5.53
C ILE A 193 1.65 -5.54 -4.85
N GLU A 194 0.84 -4.51 -4.66
CA GLU A 194 -0.50 -4.62 -4.09
C GLU A 194 -1.37 -5.58 -4.91
N GLN A 195 -1.37 -5.43 -6.23
CA GLN A 195 -2.06 -6.33 -7.16
C GLN A 195 -1.56 -7.77 -7.04
N MET A 196 -0.27 -7.99 -6.97
CA MET A 196 0.33 -9.31 -6.86
C MET A 196 -0.01 -9.98 -5.52
N LEU A 197 0.11 -9.26 -4.41
CA LEU A 197 -0.17 -9.80 -3.08
C LEU A 197 -1.67 -10.06 -2.88
N SER A 198 -2.56 -9.18 -3.35
CA SER A 198 -4.02 -9.32 -3.21
C SER A 198 -4.58 -10.58 -3.88
N CYS A 199 -3.85 -11.16 -4.84
CA CYS A 199 -4.25 -12.42 -5.46
C CYS A 199 -4.11 -13.63 -4.53
N ARG A 200 -3.36 -13.53 -3.42
CA ARG A 200 -3.04 -14.63 -2.54
C ARG A 200 -3.32 -14.37 -1.06
N MET A 201 -3.14 -13.18 -0.59
CA MET A 201 -3.17 -12.85 0.84
C MET A 201 -3.96 -11.57 1.11
N GLU A 202 -4.52 -11.48 2.31
CA GLU A 202 -5.17 -10.25 2.77
C GLU A 202 -4.09 -9.23 3.14
N THR A 203 -4.10 -8.09 2.45
CA THR A 203 -3.08 -7.06 2.59
C THR A 203 -3.68 -5.74 3.07
N VAL A 204 -2.88 -4.99 3.82
CA VAL A 204 -3.14 -3.59 4.13
C VAL A 204 -2.03 -2.73 3.54
N HIS A 205 -2.34 -1.51 3.16
CA HIS A 205 -1.37 -0.60 2.56
C HIS A 205 -1.53 0.82 3.06
N SER A 206 -0.44 1.59 2.99
CA SER A 206 -0.47 3.01 3.34
C SER A 206 -0.91 3.84 2.14
N ILE A 207 -1.83 4.78 2.35
CA ILE A 207 -2.44 5.58 1.29
C ILE A 207 -1.68 6.90 1.04
N SER A 208 -1.05 7.48 2.06
CA SER A 208 -0.44 8.81 1.97
C SER A 208 1.07 8.77 1.96
N VAL A 209 1.68 9.64 1.15
CA VAL A 209 3.13 9.85 1.06
C VAL A 209 3.62 11.03 1.91
N THR A 210 2.72 11.85 2.47
CA THR A 210 3.10 13.12 3.13
C THR A 210 3.39 12.97 4.63
N ASN A 211 2.81 11.94 5.29
CA ASN A 211 3.05 11.66 6.70
C ASN A 211 3.26 10.15 6.91
N ASN A 212 4.48 9.70 6.64
CA ASN A 212 4.85 8.29 6.71
C ASN A 212 4.42 7.59 8.00
N TYR A 213 4.67 8.22 9.15
CA TYR A 213 4.42 7.58 10.43
C TYR A 213 2.92 7.36 10.69
N ASN A 214 2.10 8.39 10.49
CA ASN A 214 0.66 8.25 10.64
C ASN A 214 0.06 7.33 9.57
N SER A 215 0.53 7.44 8.32
CA SER A 215 0.09 6.58 7.22
C SER A 215 0.40 5.11 7.49
N MET A 216 1.59 4.81 7.99
CA MET A 216 1.97 3.47 8.44
C MET A 216 1.08 2.98 9.59
N LEU A 217 0.85 3.81 10.63
CA LEU A 217 -0.03 3.45 11.73
C LEU A 217 -1.47 3.19 11.26
N HIS A 218 -2.00 4.02 10.33
CA HIS A 218 -3.32 3.81 9.73
C HIS A 218 -3.41 2.46 9.02
N ALA A 219 -2.39 2.10 8.23
CA ALA A 219 -2.33 0.80 7.56
C ALA A 219 -2.29 -0.35 8.57
N MET A 220 -1.38 -0.28 9.56
CA MET A 220 -1.23 -1.32 10.58
C MET A 220 -2.52 -1.50 11.40
N PHE A 221 -3.21 -0.41 11.76
CA PHE A 221 -4.44 -0.46 12.55
C PHE A 221 -5.67 -0.90 11.73
N ALA A 222 -5.60 -0.81 10.41
CA ALA A 222 -6.61 -1.38 9.51
C ALA A 222 -6.55 -2.90 9.42
N SER A 223 -5.49 -3.54 9.95
CA SER A 223 -5.32 -4.99 9.94
C SER A 223 -6.46 -5.71 10.65
N THR A 224 -6.80 -6.86 10.11
CA THR A 224 -7.75 -7.83 10.65
C THR A 224 -6.99 -9.09 11.09
N PRO A 225 -7.61 -10.03 11.82
CA PRO A 225 -6.98 -11.32 12.14
C PRO A 225 -6.55 -12.15 10.92
N LYS A 226 -6.99 -11.76 9.71
CA LYS A 226 -6.65 -12.44 8.46
C LYS A 226 -5.54 -11.74 7.68
N THR A 227 -5.11 -10.56 8.11
CA THR A 227 -4.09 -9.79 7.39
C THR A 227 -2.75 -10.52 7.45
N GLU A 228 -2.17 -10.77 6.27
CA GLU A 228 -0.93 -11.51 6.08
C GLU A 228 0.23 -10.62 5.64
N ALA A 229 -0.06 -9.41 5.11
CA ALA A 229 0.98 -8.47 4.72
C ALA A 229 0.55 -7.00 4.88
N ALA A 230 1.52 -6.13 5.18
CA ALA A 230 1.38 -4.68 5.15
C ALA A 230 2.42 -4.09 4.18
N VAL A 231 1.97 -3.31 3.20
CA VAL A 231 2.82 -2.62 2.24
C VAL A 231 2.78 -1.12 2.54
N ILE A 232 3.92 -0.58 2.91
CA ILE A 232 4.03 0.80 3.37
C ILE A 232 4.86 1.61 2.36
N ASN A 233 4.26 2.62 1.78
CA ASN A 233 4.98 3.61 0.99
C ASN A 233 5.73 4.56 1.94
N VAL A 234 7.05 4.65 1.79
CA VAL A 234 7.92 5.42 2.68
C VAL A 234 8.62 6.53 1.89
N SER A 235 8.26 7.77 2.15
CA SER A 235 8.84 8.94 1.50
C SER A 235 9.96 9.56 2.33
N CYS A 236 10.97 10.08 1.64
CA CYS A 236 12.06 10.86 2.23
C CYS A 236 11.78 12.38 2.24
N VAL A 237 10.61 12.80 1.75
CA VAL A 237 10.22 14.21 1.68
C VAL A 237 9.89 14.75 3.08
N ASN A 238 10.22 16.01 3.33
CA ASN A 238 9.88 16.74 4.56
C ASN A 238 10.39 16.10 5.87
N GLY A 239 11.58 15.49 5.85
CA GLY A 239 12.14 14.86 7.04
C GLY A 239 11.31 13.66 7.51
N GLY A 240 10.92 12.79 6.59
CA GLY A 240 9.91 11.74 6.65
C GLY A 240 9.94 10.73 7.79
N ASN A 241 10.73 10.95 8.83
CA ASN A 241 10.84 10.03 9.98
C ASN A 241 11.08 8.57 9.55
N VAL A 242 11.84 8.36 8.47
CA VAL A 242 12.08 7.02 7.88
C VAL A 242 12.57 6.04 8.93
N GLU A 243 13.53 6.47 9.76
CA GLU A 243 14.07 5.63 10.83
C GLU A 243 12.99 5.21 11.84
N ARG A 244 12.14 6.15 12.28
CA ARG A 244 11.06 5.87 13.22
C ARG A 244 9.99 4.94 12.63
N VAL A 245 9.64 5.17 11.37
CA VAL A 245 8.71 4.31 10.63
C VAL A 245 9.28 2.90 10.57
N SER A 246 10.55 2.76 10.20
CA SER A 246 11.22 1.48 10.09
C SER A 246 11.33 0.76 11.45
N GLN A 247 11.72 1.45 12.50
CA GLN A 247 11.78 0.89 13.86
C GLN A 247 10.41 0.41 14.37
N THR A 248 9.34 1.09 13.98
CA THR A 248 7.97 0.72 14.39
C THR A 248 7.40 -0.41 13.52
N ALA A 249 7.54 -0.33 12.20
CA ALA A 249 7.06 -1.36 11.29
C ALA A 249 7.94 -2.62 11.30
N ASN A 250 9.22 -2.48 11.66
CA ASN A 250 10.22 -3.56 11.65
C ASN A 250 10.19 -4.35 10.33
N PHE A 251 10.41 -3.65 9.20
CA PHE A 251 10.23 -4.19 7.86
C PHE A 251 11.03 -5.49 7.62
N ASP A 252 10.39 -6.44 6.93
CA ASP A 252 11.02 -7.67 6.48
C ASP A 252 11.67 -7.47 5.10
N VAL A 253 11.08 -6.61 4.26
CA VAL A 253 11.65 -6.26 2.95
C VAL A 253 11.55 -4.76 2.73
N ALA A 254 12.62 -4.15 2.20
CA ALA A 254 12.60 -2.79 1.69
C ALA A 254 12.96 -2.76 0.20
N ILE A 255 12.33 -1.87 -0.56
CA ILE A 255 12.50 -1.79 -2.02
C ILE A 255 12.96 -0.38 -2.40
N LEU A 256 14.14 -0.29 -2.99
CA LEU A 256 14.79 0.95 -3.44
C LEU A 256 14.98 0.90 -4.96
N THR A 257 14.07 1.51 -5.71
CA THR A 257 14.13 1.50 -7.18
C THR A 257 14.84 2.72 -7.78
N SER A 258 14.92 3.84 -7.04
CA SER A 258 15.55 5.08 -7.53
C SER A 258 16.06 5.94 -6.38
N THR A 259 17.09 6.75 -6.66
CA THR A 259 17.54 7.84 -5.80
C THR A 259 16.83 9.17 -6.10
N VAL A 260 15.92 9.20 -7.06
CA VAL A 260 15.07 10.36 -7.34
C VAL A 260 13.82 10.25 -6.51
N VAL A 261 13.32 11.35 -5.97
CA VAL A 261 12.01 11.42 -5.31
C VAL A 261 10.99 12.03 -6.25
N SER A 262 9.74 11.59 -6.16
CA SER A 262 8.66 12.01 -7.05
C SER A 262 8.19 13.45 -6.82
N LYS A 263 8.36 14.00 -5.63
CA LYS A 263 7.96 15.37 -5.28
C LYS A 263 9.19 16.16 -4.81
N ASN A 264 9.24 17.43 -5.18
CA ASN A 264 10.37 18.33 -4.95
C ASN A 264 10.65 18.48 -3.43
N PRO A 265 11.59 17.75 -2.84
CA PRO A 265 11.96 17.93 -1.45
C PRO A 265 12.76 19.22 -1.33
N ARG A 266 12.78 19.84 -0.15
CA ARG A 266 13.79 20.84 0.19
C ARG A 266 15.15 20.22 -0.07
N GLU A 267 15.78 20.62 -1.13
CA GLU A 267 17.12 20.37 -1.67
C GLU A 267 18.06 19.52 -0.79
N LEU A 268 17.72 18.23 -0.62
CA LEU A 268 18.71 17.26 -0.17
C LEU A 268 19.70 17.04 -1.31
N THR A 269 20.98 17.10 -1.02
CA THR A 269 21.99 16.65 -1.98
C THR A 269 21.81 15.16 -2.24
N LYS A 270 22.28 14.66 -3.39
CA LYS A 270 22.16 13.22 -3.70
C LYS A 270 22.71 12.29 -2.61
N PRO A 271 23.89 12.57 -1.97
CA PRO A 271 24.38 11.78 -0.85
C PRO A 271 23.42 11.78 0.36
N GLU A 272 22.89 12.94 0.73
CA GLU A 272 21.94 13.08 1.86
C GLU A 272 20.65 12.31 1.59
N LEU A 273 20.18 12.31 0.33
CA LEU A 273 19.00 11.54 -0.06
C LEU A 273 19.22 10.02 0.06
N ILE A 274 20.40 9.53 -0.32
CA ILE A 274 20.77 8.13 -0.16
C ILE A 274 20.82 7.77 1.32
N GLU A 275 21.50 8.60 2.14
CA GLU A 275 21.58 8.41 3.57
C GLU A 275 20.18 8.35 4.21
N GLU A 276 19.30 9.28 3.83
CA GLU A 276 17.92 9.29 4.32
C GLU A 276 17.15 8.03 3.92
N LYS A 277 17.27 7.58 2.66
CA LYS A 277 16.65 6.32 2.21
C LYS A 277 17.17 5.11 2.98
N LEU A 278 18.47 5.05 3.23
CA LEU A 278 19.10 3.94 3.95
C LEU A 278 18.73 3.88 5.45
N LYS A 279 18.18 4.93 6.04
CA LYS A 279 17.63 4.87 7.40
C LYS A 279 16.53 3.83 7.55
N VAL A 280 15.89 3.41 6.45
CA VAL A 280 14.94 2.29 6.47
C VAL A 280 15.59 1.00 6.98
N CYS A 281 16.86 0.77 6.66
CA CYS A 281 17.59 -0.43 7.06
C CYS A 281 17.84 -0.50 8.57
N GLY A 282 17.96 0.67 9.25
CA GLY A 282 18.25 0.74 10.68
C GLY A 282 17.16 0.20 11.61
N GLY A 283 15.91 0.09 11.12
CA GLY A 283 14.79 -0.47 11.89
C GLY A 283 14.22 -1.76 11.33
N MET A 284 14.81 -2.29 10.26
CA MET A 284 14.38 -3.54 9.64
C MET A 284 14.75 -4.77 10.49
N ASN A 285 14.07 -5.87 10.21
CA ASN A 285 14.49 -7.18 10.66
C ASN A 285 15.92 -7.47 10.16
N GLU A 286 16.81 -7.94 11.05
CA GLU A 286 18.21 -8.25 10.69
C GLU A 286 18.30 -9.35 9.62
N SER A 287 17.36 -10.30 9.59
CA SER A 287 17.24 -11.32 8.55
C SER A 287 16.37 -10.90 7.37
N GLY A 288 16.05 -9.62 7.26
CA GLY A 288 15.28 -9.07 6.16
C GLY A 288 16.09 -8.90 4.88
N ALA A 289 15.43 -8.49 3.81
CA ALA A 289 16.04 -8.27 2.51
C ALA A 289 15.81 -6.84 1.98
N VAL A 290 16.78 -6.33 1.23
CA VAL A 290 16.66 -5.04 0.55
C VAL A 290 16.79 -5.25 -0.95
N ILE A 291 15.72 -4.94 -1.70
CA ILE A 291 15.73 -4.99 -3.16
C ILE A 291 16.25 -3.66 -3.69
N ILE A 292 17.32 -3.69 -4.47
CA ILE A 292 18.02 -2.50 -4.96
C ILE A 292 18.13 -2.53 -6.48
N ASN A 293 17.74 -1.43 -7.13
CA ASN A 293 17.97 -1.22 -8.56
C ASN A 293 19.42 -0.78 -8.80
N ILE A 294 20.25 -1.65 -9.39
CA ILE A 294 21.67 -1.35 -9.68
C ILE A 294 21.91 -0.62 -10.99
N ASP A 295 20.88 -0.32 -11.77
CA ASP A 295 20.99 0.63 -12.88
C ASP A 295 21.02 2.07 -12.38
N ASP A 296 20.51 2.34 -11.18
CA ASP A 296 20.75 3.60 -10.46
C ASP A 296 22.17 3.57 -9.86
N LYS A 297 23.07 4.36 -10.44
CA LYS A 297 24.50 4.41 -10.07
C LYS A 297 24.74 4.74 -8.61
N ASN A 298 23.81 5.43 -7.97
CA ASN A 298 23.94 5.78 -6.56
C ASN A 298 23.53 4.62 -5.65
N LEU A 299 22.60 3.79 -6.09
CA LEU A 299 22.19 2.59 -5.37
C LEU A 299 23.17 1.43 -5.60
N ALA A 300 23.76 1.33 -6.78
CA ALA A 300 24.71 0.28 -7.14
C ALA A 300 25.96 0.20 -6.24
N GLY A 301 26.27 1.26 -5.48
CA GLY A 301 27.39 1.31 -4.53
C GLY A 301 27.04 0.88 -3.08
N ILE A 302 25.81 0.46 -2.80
CA ILE A 302 25.39 0.07 -1.46
C ILE A 302 25.72 -1.40 -1.23
N PHE A 303 26.73 -1.67 -0.39
CA PHE A 303 27.18 -3.03 -0.08
C PHE A 303 27.33 -3.30 1.44
N THR A 304 27.08 -2.31 2.29
CA THR A 304 27.35 -2.38 3.73
C THR A 304 26.10 -2.12 4.56
N ILE A 305 25.10 -2.98 4.40
CA ILE A 305 23.90 -3.02 5.26
C ILE A 305 23.80 -4.40 5.91
N PRO A 306 23.15 -4.53 7.08
CA PRO A 306 23.01 -5.82 7.76
C PRO A 306 22.14 -6.83 7.00
N GLN A 307 21.17 -6.36 6.24
CA GLN A 307 20.18 -7.17 5.52
C GLN A 307 20.76 -7.78 4.24
N ASP A 308 20.13 -8.84 3.75
CA ASP A 308 20.46 -9.43 2.46
C ASP A 308 20.13 -8.46 1.32
N ILE A 309 21.09 -8.21 0.43
CA ILE A 309 20.92 -7.36 -0.74
C ILE A 309 20.49 -8.23 -1.92
N ILE A 310 19.36 -7.90 -2.51
CA ILE A 310 18.83 -8.48 -3.73
C ILE A 310 18.82 -7.41 -4.81
N THR A 311 19.49 -7.66 -5.90
CA THR A 311 19.66 -6.66 -6.96
C THR A 311 18.72 -6.88 -8.13
N ILE A 312 18.18 -5.77 -8.68
CA ILE A 312 17.40 -5.78 -9.93
C ILE A 312 18.07 -4.86 -10.95
N GLY A 313 17.93 -5.17 -12.24
CA GLY A 313 18.47 -4.36 -13.33
C GLY A 313 17.80 -4.64 -14.67
N VAL A 314 17.73 -3.61 -15.52
CA VAL A 314 17.26 -3.70 -16.91
C VAL A 314 18.46 -3.61 -17.87
N ASP A 315 19.35 -2.68 -17.60
CA ASP A 315 20.57 -2.48 -18.42
C ASP A 315 21.76 -3.25 -17.82
N ASN A 316 21.76 -3.56 -16.53
CA ASN A 316 22.85 -4.25 -15.84
C ASN A 316 22.53 -5.74 -15.63
N ARG A 317 23.19 -6.58 -16.43
CA ARG A 317 23.05 -8.05 -16.38
C ARG A 317 23.76 -8.71 -15.18
N MET A 318 24.44 -7.95 -14.35
CA MET A 318 25.05 -8.45 -13.10
C MET A 318 24.06 -8.47 -11.93
N ALA A 319 22.85 -7.97 -12.14
CA ALA A 319 21.77 -8.04 -11.14
C ALA A 319 21.34 -9.49 -10.90
N ASP A 320 20.88 -9.79 -9.68
CA ASP A 320 20.31 -11.09 -9.35
C ASP A 320 19.06 -11.38 -10.19
N TYR A 321 18.25 -10.37 -10.43
CA TYR A 321 17.11 -10.38 -11.35
C TYR A 321 17.32 -9.33 -12.44
N PHE A 322 17.47 -9.74 -13.67
CA PHE A 322 17.57 -8.78 -14.77
C PHE A 322 16.59 -9.09 -15.91
N ALA A 323 16.22 -8.06 -16.65
CA ALA A 323 15.38 -8.21 -17.82
C ALA A 323 16.24 -8.45 -19.09
N ASP A 324 15.83 -9.40 -19.91
CA ASP A 324 16.40 -9.65 -21.24
C ASP A 324 15.29 -9.72 -22.29
N ASN A 325 15.67 -9.71 -23.58
CA ASN A 325 14.75 -9.83 -24.71
C ASN A 325 13.55 -8.84 -24.66
N ILE A 326 13.82 -7.58 -24.28
CA ILE A 326 12.76 -6.56 -24.13
C ILE A 326 12.27 -6.14 -25.51
N GLU A 327 10.99 -6.41 -25.79
CA GLU A 327 10.31 -6.01 -27.02
C GLU A 327 9.16 -5.06 -26.68
N LEU A 328 9.15 -3.90 -27.37
CA LEU A 328 8.11 -2.88 -27.23
C LEU A 328 7.16 -2.98 -28.43
N SER A 329 5.90 -3.19 -28.16
CA SER A 329 4.82 -3.12 -29.14
C SER A 329 3.74 -2.14 -28.67
N HIS A 330 2.78 -1.83 -29.52
CA HIS A 330 1.72 -0.87 -29.13
C HIS A 330 0.97 -1.34 -27.87
N ASN A 331 1.09 -0.58 -26.78
CA ASN A 331 0.51 -0.85 -25.45
C ASN A 331 0.95 -2.17 -24.79
N LYS A 332 2.05 -2.78 -25.24
CA LYS A 332 2.58 -4.01 -24.63
C LYS A 332 4.10 -4.00 -24.59
N ILE A 333 4.66 -4.49 -23.50
CA ILE A 333 6.06 -4.81 -23.33
C ILE A 333 6.17 -6.28 -23.00
N SER A 334 6.93 -7.04 -23.79
CA SER A 334 7.33 -8.40 -23.44
C SER A 334 8.82 -8.44 -23.12
N PHE A 335 9.18 -9.25 -22.16
CA PHE A 335 10.57 -9.46 -21.74
C PHE A 335 10.70 -10.74 -20.94
N ASP A 336 11.95 -11.17 -20.78
CA ASP A 336 12.28 -12.31 -19.95
C ASP A 336 12.92 -11.84 -18.64
N ILE A 337 12.45 -12.33 -17.49
CA ILE A 337 13.15 -12.17 -16.21
C ILE A 337 14.13 -13.33 -16.07
N ILE A 338 15.40 -13.00 -15.94
CA ILE A 338 16.47 -13.97 -15.71
C ILE A 338 16.86 -13.91 -14.23
N HIS A 339 16.83 -15.07 -13.57
CA HIS A 339 17.31 -15.22 -12.21
C HIS A 339 18.10 -16.53 -12.08
N GLY A 340 19.43 -16.44 -11.97
CA GLY A 340 20.33 -17.60 -11.99
C GLY A 340 20.22 -18.38 -13.30
N ALA A 341 19.71 -19.62 -13.25
CA ALA A 341 19.49 -20.45 -14.44
C ALA A 341 18.05 -20.40 -14.95
N ASP A 342 17.16 -19.74 -14.22
CA ASP A 342 15.74 -19.66 -14.56
C ASP A 342 15.45 -18.50 -15.48
N ASN A 343 14.50 -18.72 -16.39
CA ASN A 343 14.00 -17.73 -17.34
C ASN A 343 12.48 -17.71 -17.30
N TYR A 344 11.88 -16.51 -17.09
CA TYR A 344 10.45 -16.33 -16.95
C TYR A 344 9.97 -15.26 -17.95
N HIS A 345 9.17 -15.67 -18.91
CA HIS A 345 8.58 -14.75 -19.87
C HIS A 345 7.42 -13.96 -19.24
N ILE A 346 7.40 -12.63 -19.46
CA ILE A 346 6.40 -11.69 -18.95
C ILE A 346 5.86 -10.83 -20.08
N GLU A 347 4.53 -10.68 -20.15
CA GLU A 347 3.86 -9.70 -21.00
C GLU A 347 3.15 -8.64 -20.13
N LEU A 348 3.60 -7.39 -20.18
CA LEU A 348 2.96 -6.26 -19.52
C LEU A 348 2.10 -5.45 -20.47
N TYR A 349 0.94 -5.02 -19.99
CA TYR A 349 0.13 -4.02 -20.69
C TYR A 349 0.64 -2.61 -20.33
N SER A 350 1.67 -2.15 -21.02
CA SER A 350 2.32 -0.86 -20.84
C SER A 350 3.01 -0.43 -22.13
N ASP A 351 3.19 0.85 -22.31
CA ASP A 351 4.05 1.47 -23.36
C ASP A 351 5.32 2.07 -22.76
N ASP A 352 5.52 1.94 -21.45
CA ASP A 352 6.63 2.53 -20.73
C ASP A 352 7.64 1.46 -20.28
N LYS A 353 8.86 1.54 -20.83
CA LYS A 353 9.98 0.66 -20.46
C LYS A 353 10.27 0.66 -18.94
N HIS A 354 9.92 1.73 -18.23
CA HIS A 354 10.12 1.79 -16.78
C HIS A 354 9.24 0.80 -16.00
N SER A 355 8.12 0.33 -16.56
CA SER A 355 7.30 -0.71 -15.93
C SER A 355 8.02 -2.05 -15.77
N VAL A 356 9.11 -2.28 -16.51
CA VAL A 356 9.96 -3.45 -16.34
C VAL A 356 10.64 -3.46 -14.97
N TYR A 357 11.08 -2.30 -14.45
CA TYR A 357 11.62 -2.21 -13.09
C TYR A 357 10.57 -2.53 -12.03
N GLN A 358 9.33 -2.10 -12.24
CA GLN A 358 8.22 -2.44 -11.34
C GLN A 358 8.02 -3.96 -11.30
N ALA A 359 8.03 -4.60 -12.47
CA ALA A 359 7.86 -6.04 -12.58
C ALA A 359 9.02 -6.81 -11.94
N LEU A 360 10.27 -6.40 -12.18
CA LEU A 360 11.44 -7.01 -11.55
C LEU A 360 11.38 -6.94 -10.02
N ALA A 361 11.07 -5.76 -9.46
CA ALA A 361 10.95 -5.57 -8.02
C ALA A 361 9.80 -6.40 -7.43
N THR A 362 8.65 -6.43 -8.11
CA THR A 362 7.49 -7.21 -7.69
C THR A 362 7.76 -8.72 -7.75
N PHE A 363 8.43 -9.16 -8.80
CA PHE A 363 8.79 -10.57 -8.96
C PHE A 363 9.77 -11.02 -7.87
N ALA A 364 10.84 -10.24 -7.64
CA ALA A 364 11.81 -10.50 -6.59
C ALA A 364 11.17 -10.54 -5.20
N LEU A 365 10.29 -9.58 -4.88
CA LEU A 365 9.53 -9.57 -3.64
C LEU A 365 8.67 -10.84 -3.50
N GLY A 366 7.94 -11.21 -4.56
CA GLY A 366 7.10 -12.41 -4.55
C GLY A 366 7.90 -13.66 -4.22
N GLU A 367 9.08 -13.82 -4.81
CA GLU A 367 9.97 -14.94 -4.52
C GLU A 367 10.53 -14.91 -3.08
N ILE A 368 10.90 -13.73 -2.56
CA ILE A 368 11.33 -13.56 -1.15
C ILE A 368 10.21 -13.99 -0.20
N MET A 369 8.97 -13.63 -0.51
CA MET A 369 7.80 -14.02 0.29
C MET A 369 7.34 -15.48 0.08
N GLY A 370 8.05 -16.24 -0.74
CA GLY A 370 7.75 -17.65 -1.00
C GLY A 370 6.56 -17.87 -1.94
N ILE A 371 6.18 -16.86 -2.74
CA ILE A 371 5.14 -17.01 -3.76
C ILE A 371 5.77 -17.66 -5.01
N PRO A 372 5.23 -18.79 -5.50
CA PRO A 372 5.76 -19.44 -6.68
C PRO A 372 5.64 -18.57 -7.94
N PRO A 373 6.62 -18.58 -8.88
CA PRO A 373 6.59 -17.83 -10.13
C PRO A 373 5.30 -18.01 -10.93
N LYS A 374 4.73 -19.22 -10.95
CA LYS A 374 3.43 -19.52 -11.59
C LYS A 374 2.24 -18.73 -11.04
N GLN A 375 2.35 -18.12 -9.87
CA GLN A 375 1.34 -17.24 -9.26
C GLN A 375 1.73 -15.77 -9.42
N ILE A 376 3.02 -15.45 -9.36
CA ILE A 376 3.55 -14.08 -9.52
C ILE A 376 3.31 -13.59 -10.96
N ILE A 377 3.70 -14.38 -11.96
CA ILE A 377 3.63 -14.00 -13.37
C ILE A 377 2.22 -13.56 -13.79
N PRO A 378 1.16 -14.38 -13.60
CA PRO A 378 -0.18 -13.96 -14.01
C PRO A 378 -0.70 -12.73 -13.27
N ALA A 379 -0.23 -12.47 -12.03
CA ALA A 379 -0.60 -11.29 -11.28
C ALA A 379 0.06 -10.03 -11.87
N ILE A 380 1.35 -10.11 -12.23
CA ILE A 380 2.07 -9.04 -12.91
C ILE A 380 1.45 -8.76 -14.30
N GLU A 381 1.16 -9.79 -15.10
CA GLU A 381 0.57 -9.65 -16.42
C GLU A 381 -0.86 -9.08 -16.40
N LYS A 382 -1.63 -9.35 -15.35
CA LYS A 382 -2.93 -8.73 -15.12
C LYS A 382 -2.84 -7.28 -14.66
N TYR A 383 -1.68 -6.85 -14.19
CA TYR A 383 -1.52 -5.49 -13.74
C TYR A 383 -1.84 -4.50 -14.87
N ARG A 384 -2.62 -3.51 -14.52
CA ARG A 384 -2.86 -2.36 -15.39
C ARG A 384 -2.38 -1.15 -14.62
N PRO A 385 -1.46 -0.36 -15.18
CA PRO A 385 -1.04 0.88 -14.53
C PRO A 385 -2.31 1.65 -14.14
N SER A 386 -2.50 1.83 -12.85
CA SER A 386 -3.53 2.73 -12.38
C SER A 386 -3.08 4.12 -12.79
N THR A 387 -3.81 4.73 -13.68
CA THR A 387 -3.64 6.16 -13.94
C THR A 387 -4.19 6.98 -12.77
N GLY A 388 -4.59 6.34 -11.67
CA GLY A 388 -5.44 6.96 -10.64
C GLY A 388 -6.87 7.18 -11.12
N LEU A 389 -7.11 6.85 -12.40
CA LEU A 389 -8.39 7.10 -13.06
C LEU A 389 -9.28 5.86 -12.96
N THR A 390 -10.37 6.00 -12.26
CA THR A 390 -11.47 5.01 -12.34
C THR A 390 -12.51 5.53 -13.32
N THR A 391 -12.87 4.70 -14.29
CA THR A 391 -13.90 5.04 -15.28
C THR A 391 -15.05 4.06 -15.15
N VAL A 392 -16.24 4.59 -14.84
CA VAL A 392 -17.48 3.82 -14.72
C VAL A 392 -18.52 4.44 -15.65
N ARG A 393 -19.35 3.61 -16.26
CA ARG A 393 -20.54 4.05 -17.01
C ARG A 393 -21.78 3.69 -16.20
N ASN A 394 -22.58 4.70 -15.84
CA ASN A 394 -23.79 4.49 -15.05
C ASN A 394 -25.02 4.12 -15.94
N GLU A 395 -26.17 3.88 -15.31
CA GLU A 395 -27.41 3.49 -16.00
C GLU A 395 -27.94 4.56 -16.98
N ARG A 396 -27.62 5.84 -16.75
CA ARG A 396 -27.94 6.95 -17.65
C ARG A 396 -26.96 7.07 -18.82
N GLY A 397 -26.02 6.15 -18.94
CA GLY A 397 -24.98 6.20 -19.96
C GLY A 397 -23.89 7.25 -19.71
N ILE A 398 -23.88 7.94 -18.56
CA ILE A 398 -22.87 8.92 -18.19
C ILE A 398 -21.56 8.19 -17.90
N TYR A 399 -20.48 8.62 -18.51
CA TYR A 399 -19.14 8.20 -18.17
C TYR A 399 -18.62 9.04 -17.00
N VAL A 400 -18.32 8.39 -15.91
CA VAL A 400 -17.78 9.01 -14.70
C VAL A 400 -16.32 8.61 -14.57
N ILE A 401 -15.44 9.59 -14.62
CA ILE A 401 -14.00 9.43 -14.43
C ILE A 401 -13.66 10.06 -13.10
N SER A 402 -12.98 9.33 -12.23
CA SER A 402 -12.50 9.85 -10.96
C SER A 402 -11.00 9.66 -10.79
N ASP A 403 -10.36 10.68 -10.22
CA ASP A 403 -8.94 10.66 -9.84
C ASP A 403 -8.77 11.48 -8.55
N PHE A 404 -8.80 10.79 -7.42
CA PHE A 404 -8.70 11.39 -6.09
C PHE A 404 -7.37 11.07 -5.40
N GLU A 405 -6.58 10.17 -5.95
CA GLU A 405 -5.36 9.68 -5.30
C GLU A 405 -4.11 10.45 -5.73
N ASN A 406 -4.13 11.04 -6.92
CA ASN A 406 -2.97 11.69 -7.49
C ASN A 406 -3.14 13.21 -7.56
N GLU A 407 -2.45 13.95 -6.69
CA GLU A 407 -2.49 15.41 -6.61
C GLU A 407 -1.49 16.11 -7.54
N ALA A 408 -0.67 15.37 -8.30
CA ALA A 408 0.34 15.93 -9.19
C ALA A 408 -0.29 16.67 -10.37
N VAL A 409 0.29 17.80 -10.77
CA VAL A 409 -0.17 18.61 -11.93
C VAL A 409 -0.21 17.79 -13.22
N GLU A 410 0.75 16.92 -13.40
CA GLU A 410 0.88 16.04 -14.58
C GLU A 410 -0.28 15.06 -14.69
N SER A 411 -0.83 14.61 -13.55
CA SER A 411 -1.99 13.70 -13.52
C SER A 411 -3.27 14.36 -14.04
N VAL A 412 -3.40 15.70 -13.88
CA VAL A 412 -4.53 16.46 -14.47
C VAL A 412 -4.53 16.32 -15.99
N GLY A 413 -3.33 16.34 -16.61
CA GLY A 413 -3.19 16.15 -18.05
C GLY A 413 -3.62 14.76 -18.52
N ALA A 414 -3.25 13.72 -17.77
CA ALA A 414 -3.64 12.34 -18.06
C ALA A 414 -5.17 12.16 -17.91
N ALA A 415 -5.76 12.68 -16.84
CA ALA A 415 -7.19 12.62 -16.59
C ALA A 415 -8.01 13.35 -17.66
N LEU A 416 -7.59 14.54 -18.06
CA LEU A 416 -8.24 15.30 -19.12
C LEU A 416 -8.07 14.64 -20.50
N LYS A 417 -6.93 14.00 -20.77
CA LYS A 417 -6.71 13.23 -21.98
C LYS A 417 -7.70 12.07 -22.05
N GLU A 418 -7.89 11.32 -20.96
CA GLU A 418 -8.88 10.24 -20.88
C GLU A 418 -10.29 10.78 -21.17
N LEU A 419 -10.72 11.86 -20.49
CA LEU A 419 -12.00 12.51 -20.74
C LEU A 419 -12.17 12.90 -22.21
N CYS A 420 -11.15 13.45 -22.85
CA CYS A 420 -11.21 13.97 -24.22
C CYS A 420 -11.16 12.87 -25.29
N THR A 421 -10.54 11.73 -25.00
CA THR A 421 -10.42 10.58 -25.93
C THR A 421 -11.60 9.64 -25.89
N MET A 422 -12.50 9.79 -24.91
CA MET A 422 -13.70 8.95 -24.82
C MET A 422 -14.60 9.07 -26.05
N PRO A 423 -15.04 7.95 -26.61
CA PRO A 423 -16.02 7.95 -27.68
C PRO A 423 -17.42 8.29 -27.12
N LEU A 424 -17.84 9.52 -27.34
CA LEU A 424 -19.15 10.00 -26.90
C LEU A 424 -20.13 10.11 -28.09
N PRO A 425 -21.42 9.87 -27.86
CA PRO A 425 -22.46 10.17 -28.84
C PRO A 425 -22.45 11.66 -29.26
N PRO A 426 -23.00 12.01 -30.42
CA PRO A 426 -23.21 13.41 -30.80
C PRO A 426 -24.01 14.16 -29.72
N ASP A 427 -23.68 15.42 -29.50
CA ASP A 427 -24.29 16.33 -28.51
C ASP A 427 -23.99 16.01 -27.03
N SER A 428 -23.22 14.97 -26.73
CA SER A 428 -22.71 14.70 -25.38
C SER A 428 -21.60 15.70 -25.00
N ARG A 429 -21.52 16.03 -23.73
CA ARG A 429 -20.58 17.05 -23.22
C ARG A 429 -19.49 16.40 -22.39
N ARG A 430 -18.33 17.06 -22.38
CA ARG A 430 -17.18 16.76 -21.52
C ARG A 430 -17.11 17.78 -20.39
N ILE A 431 -17.25 17.32 -19.18
CA ILE A 431 -17.32 18.15 -17.95
C ILE A 431 -16.13 17.77 -17.07
N ALA A 432 -15.33 18.76 -16.67
CA ALA A 432 -14.24 18.58 -15.72
C ALA A 432 -14.55 19.29 -14.40
N VAL A 433 -14.69 18.53 -13.32
CA VAL A 433 -14.80 19.03 -11.95
C VAL A 433 -13.40 18.98 -11.35
N LEU A 434 -12.79 20.13 -11.13
CA LEU A 434 -11.44 20.27 -10.63
C LEU A 434 -11.47 20.91 -9.25
N SER A 435 -10.90 20.26 -8.26
CA SER A 435 -10.74 20.77 -6.92
C SER A 435 -9.27 21.08 -6.63
N GLU A 436 -8.90 21.09 -5.37
CA GLU A 436 -7.55 21.39 -4.96
C GLU A 436 -6.56 20.38 -5.56
N VAL A 437 -5.50 20.92 -6.16
CA VAL A 437 -4.41 20.18 -6.79
C VAL A 437 -3.10 20.75 -6.27
N GLY A 438 -2.23 19.90 -5.73
CA GLY A 438 -0.96 20.31 -5.14
C GLY A 438 -0.97 20.32 -3.61
N ASP A 439 0.21 20.37 -3.02
CA ASP A 439 0.43 20.14 -1.57
C ASP A 439 0.32 21.39 -0.68
N GLY A 440 -0.22 22.51 -1.17
CA GLY A 440 -0.47 23.72 -0.36
C GLY A 440 0.76 24.56 -0.03
N ASP A 441 1.82 24.54 -0.85
CA ASP A 441 3.06 25.30 -0.65
C ASP A 441 3.06 26.67 -1.38
N GLU A 442 4.05 27.53 -1.05
CA GLU A 442 4.21 28.93 -1.52
C GLU A 442 4.17 29.16 -3.06
N HIS A 443 4.09 28.08 -3.87
CA HIS A 443 4.04 28.15 -5.32
C HIS A 443 2.67 27.80 -5.93
N GLU A 444 1.61 27.80 -5.14
CA GLU A 444 0.25 27.46 -5.59
C GLU A 444 -0.18 28.20 -6.87
N LEU A 445 0.09 29.49 -6.98
CA LEU A 445 -0.24 30.28 -8.19
C LEU A 445 0.41 29.74 -9.46
N GLU A 446 1.63 29.24 -9.38
CA GLU A 446 2.33 28.66 -10.53
C GLU A 446 1.75 27.29 -10.90
N ILE A 447 1.39 26.49 -9.90
CA ILE A 447 0.71 25.20 -10.06
C ILE A 447 -0.61 25.39 -10.81
N TYR A 448 -1.47 26.29 -10.35
CA TYR A 448 -2.77 26.53 -11.00
C TYR A 448 -2.65 27.17 -12.39
N ARG A 449 -1.60 27.95 -12.67
CA ARG A 449 -1.29 28.40 -14.03
C ARG A 449 -0.94 27.22 -14.94
N LYS A 450 -0.15 26.25 -14.46
CA LYS A 450 0.16 25.02 -15.21
C LYS A 450 -1.10 24.20 -15.44
N VAL A 451 -1.93 24.00 -14.43
CA VAL A 451 -3.23 23.32 -14.54
C VAL A 451 -4.11 24.02 -15.56
N GLY A 452 -4.25 25.35 -15.50
CA GLY A 452 -5.03 26.13 -16.47
C GLY A 452 -4.53 25.98 -17.91
N ASN A 453 -3.20 25.93 -18.11
CA ASN A 453 -2.62 25.68 -19.44
C ASN A 453 -2.94 24.28 -19.95
N ILE A 454 -3.00 23.28 -19.07
CA ILE A 454 -3.38 21.90 -19.42
C ILE A 454 -4.88 21.86 -19.79
N VAL A 455 -5.74 22.44 -18.97
CA VAL A 455 -7.20 22.52 -19.22
C VAL A 455 -7.48 23.24 -20.54
N ASN A 456 -6.78 24.35 -20.82
CA ASN A 456 -6.97 25.14 -22.05
C ASN A 456 -6.56 24.40 -23.33
N LYS A 457 -5.72 23.36 -23.22
CA LYS A 457 -5.36 22.48 -24.35
C LYS A 457 -6.34 21.32 -24.53
N ALA A 458 -7.16 21.06 -23.53
CA ALA A 458 -8.14 19.98 -23.54
C ALA A 458 -9.45 20.46 -24.15
N SER A 459 -10.17 19.56 -24.85
CA SER A 459 -11.49 19.85 -25.43
C SER A 459 -12.60 19.61 -24.42
N VAL A 460 -12.67 20.46 -23.38
CA VAL A 460 -13.65 20.38 -22.30
C VAL A 460 -14.75 21.43 -22.54
N ASP A 461 -16.00 21.03 -22.45
CA ASP A 461 -17.15 21.95 -22.62
C ASP A 461 -17.41 22.78 -21.36
N ILE A 462 -17.35 22.13 -20.19
CA ILE A 462 -17.63 22.78 -18.90
C ILE A 462 -16.49 22.44 -17.93
N THR A 463 -15.88 23.47 -17.36
CA THR A 463 -14.93 23.33 -16.25
C THR A 463 -15.58 23.86 -14.98
N VAL A 464 -15.69 23.03 -13.97
CA VAL A 464 -16.17 23.38 -12.64
C VAL A 464 -14.97 23.42 -11.68
N CYS A 465 -14.70 24.58 -11.11
CA CYS A 465 -13.69 24.76 -10.07
C CYS A 465 -14.37 24.66 -8.71
N TYR A 466 -14.00 23.67 -7.92
CA TYR A 466 -14.62 23.39 -6.64
C TYR A 466 -13.66 23.62 -5.47
N GLY A 467 -14.16 24.31 -4.42
CA GLY A 467 -13.41 24.71 -3.25
C GLY A 467 -12.96 26.18 -3.30
N GLU A 468 -12.72 26.77 -2.13
CA GLU A 468 -12.39 28.20 -2.03
C GLU A 468 -11.05 28.52 -2.69
N THR A 469 -10.01 27.75 -2.35
CA THR A 469 -8.65 27.94 -2.87
C THR A 469 -8.59 27.66 -4.37
N ALA A 470 -9.13 26.54 -4.82
CA ALA A 470 -9.15 26.17 -6.23
C ALA A 470 -9.93 27.19 -7.09
N ALA A 471 -11.08 27.66 -6.60
CA ALA A 471 -11.89 28.64 -7.30
C ALA A 471 -11.20 30.00 -7.44
N GLU A 472 -10.43 30.44 -6.45
CA GLU A 472 -9.68 31.69 -6.51
C GLU A 472 -8.42 31.56 -7.40
N LEU A 473 -7.68 30.52 -7.25
CA LEU A 473 -6.43 30.31 -7.99
C LEU A 473 -6.68 30.05 -9.48
N MET A 474 -7.77 29.37 -9.83
CA MET A 474 -8.19 29.16 -11.22
C MET A 474 -8.64 30.46 -11.91
N LYS A 475 -8.93 31.54 -11.18
CA LYS A 475 -9.13 32.89 -11.79
C LYS A 475 -7.85 33.35 -12.51
N THR A 476 -6.68 32.96 -12.02
CA THR A 476 -5.39 33.37 -12.59
C THR A 476 -5.00 32.55 -13.82
N ALA A 477 -5.70 31.45 -14.09
CA ALA A 477 -5.37 30.50 -15.14
C ALA A 477 -5.94 30.82 -16.52
N ASP A 478 -6.77 31.89 -16.65
CA ASP A 478 -7.41 32.32 -17.91
C ASP A 478 -8.04 31.14 -18.70
N LEU A 479 -8.97 30.43 -18.04
CA LEU A 479 -9.60 29.24 -18.61
C LEU A 479 -10.46 29.57 -19.83
N LYS A 480 -10.25 28.83 -20.91
CA LYS A 480 -10.90 29.00 -22.23
C LYS A 480 -12.01 28.00 -22.51
N SER A 481 -12.40 27.17 -21.55
CA SER A 481 -13.54 26.26 -21.67
C SER A 481 -14.80 27.07 -22.02
N LYS A 482 -15.73 26.43 -22.74
CA LYS A 482 -16.99 27.09 -23.16
C LYS A 482 -17.77 27.69 -21.99
N PHE A 483 -17.74 26.98 -20.85
CA PHE A 483 -18.30 27.46 -19.59
C PHE A 483 -17.34 27.18 -18.44
N VAL A 484 -17.07 28.18 -17.61
CA VAL A 484 -16.28 28.05 -16.38
C VAL A 484 -17.17 28.41 -15.20
N ILE A 485 -17.31 27.51 -14.24
CA ILE A 485 -18.22 27.64 -13.10
C ILE A 485 -17.39 27.47 -11.82
N LYS A 486 -17.65 28.30 -10.83
CA LYS A 486 -16.98 28.32 -9.53
C LYS A 486 -17.98 28.02 -8.44
N LEU A 487 -17.73 26.97 -7.67
CA LEU A 487 -18.61 26.51 -6.59
C LEU A 487 -17.77 26.22 -5.34
N ASN A 488 -18.16 26.82 -4.22
CA ASN A 488 -17.36 26.76 -2.99
C ASN A 488 -17.93 25.80 -1.95
N THR A 489 -19.12 25.25 -2.16
CA THR A 489 -19.76 24.37 -1.18
C THR A 489 -20.18 23.04 -1.81
N ARG A 490 -20.14 21.96 -1.03
CA ARG A 490 -20.62 20.63 -1.42
C ARG A 490 -22.06 20.68 -1.96
N GLN A 491 -22.95 21.37 -1.23
CA GLN A 491 -24.35 21.48 -1.63
C GLN A 491 -24.49 22.13 -3.02
N ALA A 492 -23.78 23.23 -3.28
CA ALA A 492 -23.86 23.93 -4.57
C ALA A 492 -23.33 23.05 -5.72
N LEU A 493 -22.26 22.30 -5.51
CA LEU A 493 -21.71 21.38 -6.52
C LEU A 493 -22.67 20.22 -6.78
N THR A 494 -23.20 19.60 -5.73
CA THR A 494 -24.15 18.49 -5.84
C THR A 494 -25.42 18.92 -6.59
N GLU A 495 -26.01 20.06 -6.22
CA GLU A 495 -27.20 20.60 -6.90
C GLU A 495 -26.92 20.97 -8.35
N PHE A 496 -25.77 21.61 -8.60
CA PHE A 496 -25.36 21.93 -9.96
C PHE A 496 -25.24 20.69 -10.85
N LEU A 497 -24.56 19.66 -10.37
CA LEU A 497 -24.37 18.44 -11.13
C LEU A 497 -25.70 17.68 -11.35
N LYS A 498 -26.54 17.56 -10.33
CA LYS A 498 -27.89 16.94 -10.46
C LYS A 498 -28.77 17.64 -11.49
N LEU A 499 -28.70 18.95 -11.58
CA LEU A 499 -29.50 19.74 -12.52
C LEU A 499 -28.91 19.78 -13.94
N ASN A 500 -27.60 19.64 -14.09
CA ASN A 500 -26.92 19.91 -15.35
C ASN A 500 -26.36 18.68 -16.05
N LEU A 501 -26.12 17.54 -15.35
CA LEU A 501 -25.69 16.31 -16.01
C LEU A 501 -26.78 15.74 -16.88
N ARG A 502 -26.44 15.45 -18.15
CA ARG A 502 -27.34 14.85 -19.16
C ARG A 502 -26.91 13.41 -19.43
N ASP A 503 -27.83 12.63 -19.95
CA ASP A 503 -27.54 11.28 -20.38
C ASP A 503 -26.44 11.26 -21.45
N ASN A 504 -25.53 10.32 -21.32
CA ASN A 504 -24.34 10.14 -22.15
C ASN A 504 -23.26 11.24 -22.03
N ASP A 505 -23.35 12.19 -21.09
CA ASP A 505 -22.21 13.07 -20.78
C ASP A 505 -21.01 12.27 -20.28
N ALA A 506 -19.82 12.88 -20.34
CA ALA A 506 -18.65 12.40 -19.61
C ALA A 506 -18.25 13.44 -18.57
N VAL A 507 -18.06 13.00 -17.33
CA VAL A 507 -17.67 13.87 -16.21
C VAL A 507 -16.41 13.32 -15.54
N LEU A 508 -15.41 14.19 -15.41
CA LEU A 508 -14.19 13.95 -14.66
C LEU A 508 -14.28 14.63 -13.29
N PHE A 509 -14.03 13.87 -12.23
CA PHE A 509 -13.81 14.38 -10.88
C PHE A 509 -12.33 14.28 -10.54
N LYS A 510 -11.66 15.41 -10.39
CA LYS A 510 -10.22 15.49 -10.10
C LYS A 510 -9.95 16.40 -8.93
N GLY A 511 -9.35 15.86 -7.87
CA GLY A 511 -9.01 16.62 -6.67
C GLY A 511 -8.48 15.73 -5.57
N SER A 512 -8.15 16.32 -4.42
CA SER A 512 -7.72 15.61 -3.23
C SER A 512 -8.89 14.90 -2.54
N THR A 513 -8.61 13.79 -1.86
CA THR A 513 -9.58 13.08 -0.99
C THR A 513 -10.12 13.96 0.15
N VAL A 514 -9.40 15.02 0.52
CA VAL A 514 -9.83 16.00 1.55
C VAL A 514 -11.06 16.79 1.12
N THR A 515 -11.33 16.86 -0.17
CA THR A 515 -12.40 17.72 -0.73
C THR A 515 -13.78 17.07 -0.82
N GLU A 516 -13.95 15.85 -0.29
CA GLU A 516 -15.22 15.08 -0.30
C GLU A 516 -15.82 14.89 -1.71
N LEU A 517 -14.99 14.99 -2.76
CA LEU A 517 -15.45 14.84 -4.15
C LEU A 517 -15.95 13.43 -4.47
N ASP A 518 -15.41 12.42 -3.79
CA ASP A 518 -15.83 11.02 -3.88
C ASP A 518 -17.26 10.81 -3.38
N GLU A 519 -17.64 11.47 -2.29
CA GLU A 519 -19.00 11.45 -1.78
C GLU A 519 -19.96 12.20 -2.71
N ILE A 520 -19.54 13.38 -3.23
CA ILE A 520 -20.33 14.15 -4.20
C ILE A 520 -20.56 13.34 -5.48
N MET A 521 -19.51 12.67 -5.98
CA MET A 521 -19.61 11.81 -7.15
C MET A 521 -20.67 10.72 -6.92
N THR A 522 -20.63 10.04 -5.77
CA THR A 522 -21.61 9.01 -5.41
C THR A 522 -23.04 9.55 -5.32
N ASP A 523 -23.22 10.78 -4.85
CA ASP A 523 -24.54 11.43 -4.70
C ASP A 523 -25.17 11.83 -6.04
N VAL A 524 -24.41 11.99 -7.12
CA VAL A 524 -24.86 12.57 -8.40
C VAL A 524 -24.81 11.62 -9.59
N THR A 525 -24.12 10.48 -9.44
CA THR A 525 -23.95 9.48 -10.50
C THR A 525 -24.59 8.14 -10.14
#